data_efd4b0c607dffb6ad5ed127beeb8fd7f
#
_entry.id   efd4b0c607dffb6ad5ed127beeb8fd7f
#
_cell.length_a   1.000
_cell.length_b   1.000
_cell.length_c   1.000
_cell.angle_alpha   90.00
_cell.angle_beta   90.00
_cell.angle_gamma   90.00
#
_symmetry.space_group_name_H-M   'P 1'
#
loop_
_entity.id
_entity.type
_entity.pdbx_description
1 polymer ?
#
loop_
_entity_poly.entity_id
_entity_poly.type
_entity_poly.pdbx_seq_one_letter_code
_entity_poly.pdbx_strand_id
1 'polypeptide(L)'
;VARAHETSRMAMIPVGRLGLSAPLEVPAKPRHHTVDGYRLAIAELLLRDYGKATGRGGVIGQDRTRAYIGDVERFIPPLIEALTAPIPAEPKRLKQCATCRFWELCRPRLEELDDISLVLPGGRGDVLRDEGITTVQMLIDANVGEPSAIARAWRKDIPLLRRPGEITIPRADVEIDIDMEAYLDQGAYLWGAFDGQRYYSFVTWDEVGGADSAAEERNFGQFWGWLRQRKQAASSAGKTFRAYCFAAGGENYWMRSSAKRFGSVDAAEVAAFLSSDEWVDVFAYARKHLVGTDGLGLKVLAPAAGFTWEDDDVDGERSIALRRAARLGDHAARDMLLRYNEDDCRATRAVRDFLTSGAPGVPLIDQMK
;
A
#
# COMPACT_ATOMS: atom_id res chain seq x y z
N VAL A 1 6.12 2.77 -36.33
CA VAL A 1 5.74 1.88 -35.22
C VAL A 1 6.79 0.79 -35.15
N ALA A 2 7.64 0.81 -34.12
CA ALA A 2 8.62 -0.26 -33.93
C ALA A 2 7.86 -1.57 -33.64
N ARG A 3 8.15 -2.61 -34.38
CA ARG A 3 7.61 -3.96 -34.09
C ARG A 3 8.31 -4.45 -32.81
N ALA A 4 7.57 -4.51 -31.70
CA ALA A 4 8.03 -5.28 -30.56
C ALA A 4 8.06 -6.76 -30.94
N HIS A 5 9.18 -7.43 -30.65
CA HIS A 5 9.23 -8.89 -30.75
C HIS A 5 8.16 -9.47 -29.80
N GLU A 6 7.45 -10.51 -30.18
CA GLU A 6 6.33 -11.07 -29.41
C GLU A 6 6.71 -11.44 -27.95
N THR A 7 7.99 -11.67 -27.70
CA THR A 7 8.53 -11.96 -26.37
C THR A 7 9.19 -10.76 -25.67
N SER A 8 9.39 -9.63 -26.35
CA SER A 8 10.02 -8.44 -25.78
C SER A 8 8.96 -7.50 -25.20
N ARG A 9 9.10 -7.16 -23.94
CA ARG A 9 8.29 -6.14 -23.26
C ARG A 9 8.80 -4.72 -23.50
N MET A 10 9.88 -4.56 -24.25
CA MET A 10 10.51 -3.29 -24.54
C MET A 10 10.49 -2.99 -26.02
N ALA A 11 10.11 -1.77 -26.37
CA ALA A 11 10.15 -1.23 -27.72
C ALA A 11 10.97 0.06 -27.74
N MET A 12 11.47 0.44 -28.94
CA MET A 12 12.14 1.73 -29.15
C MET A 12 11.21 2.61 -29.96
N ILE A 13 10.97 3.82 -29.49
CA ILE A 13 10.12 4.81 -30.15
C ILE A 13 11.03 5.88 -30.77
N PRO A 14 10.93 6.12 -32.10
CA PRO A 14 11.62 7.24 -32.71
C PRO A 14 11.14 8.57 -32.12
N VAL A 15 12.08 9.46 -31.81
CA VAL A 15 11.78 10.79 -31.27
C VAL A 15 12.34 11.84 -32.20
N GLY A 16 11.45 12.65 -32.78
CA GLY A 16 11.83 13.71 -33.70
C GLY A 16 12.40 13.21 -35.04
N ARG A 17 13.09 14.10 -35.75
CA ARG A 17 13.66 13.84 -37.10
C ARG A 17 15.12 13.44 -37.10
N LEU A 18 15.79 13.42 -35.94
CA LEU A 18 17.26 13.25 -35.82
C LEU A 18 17.67 11.77 -35.59
N GLY A 19 16.79 10.81 -35.80
CA GLY A 19 17.10 9.40 -35.60
C GLY A 19 17.29 8.98 -34.13
N LEU A 20 16.91 9.86 -33.19
CA LEU A 20 16.90 9.57 -31.76
C LEU A 20 15.76 8.59 -31.42
N SER A 21 15.95 7.82 -30.35
CA SER A 21 14.95 6.85 -29.89
C SER A 21 14.81 6.91 -28.37
N ALA A 22 13.60 6.70 -27.88
CA ALA A 22 13.31 6.52 -26.47
C ALA A 22 12.88 5.09 -26.19
N PRO A 23 13.39 4.42 -25.15
CA PRO A 23 12.90 3.11 -24.77
C PRO A 23 11.48 3.18 -24.20
N LEU A 24 10.64 2.22 -24.57
CA LEU A 24 9.29 2.08 -24.09
C LEU A 24 9.09 0.66 -23.55
N GLU A 25 8.70 0.54 -22.30
CA GLU A 25 8.41 -0.75 -21.66
C GLU A 25 6.91 -0.96 -21.47
N VAL A 26 6.44 -2.18 -21.68
CA VAL A 26 5.09 -2.63 -21.33
C VAL A 26 5.23 -3.66 -20.19
N PRO A 27 5.14 -3.25 -18.92
CA PRO A 27 5.28 -4.14 -17.80
C PRO A 27 4.11 -5.14 -17.73
N ALA A 28 4.36 -6.29 -17.13
CA ALA A 28 3.32 -7.30 -16.89
C ALA A 28 2.30 -6.85 -15.84
N LYS A 29 2.67 -5.85 -15.03
CA LYS A 29 1.86 -5.32 -13.93
C LYS A 29 1.10 -4.07 -14.37
N PRO A 30 -0.07 -3.80 -13.76
CA PRO A 30 -0.88 -2.64 -14.12
C PRO A 30 -0.24 -1.31 -13.73
N ARG A 31 0.59 -1.30 -12.68
CA ARG A 31 1.33 -0.10 -12.22
C ARG A 31 2.76 -0.12 -12.72
N HIS A 32 3.32 1.07 -12.97
CA HIS A 32 4.74 1.21 -13.16
C HIS A 32 5.44 1.16 -11.79
N HIS A 33 6.61 0.55 -11.74
CA HIS A 33 7.43 0.42 -10.53
C HIS A 33 8.81 1.06 -10.76
N THR A 34 9.51 1.37 -9.68
CA THR A 34 10.88 1.90 -9.76
C THR A 34 11.81 1.02 -10.61
N VAL A 35 11.60 -0.30 -10.59
CA VAL A 35 12.38 -1.25 -11.41
C VAL A 35 12.21 -1.01 -12.91
N ASP A 36 11.07 -0.50 -13.36
CA ASP A 36 10.84 -0.18 -14.77
C ASP A 36 11.74 0.98 -15.19
N GLY A 37 11.95 1.96 -14.30
CA GLY A 37 12.91 3.05 -14.51
C GLY A 37 14.34 2.54 -14.71
N TYR A 38 14.78 1.54 -13.93
CA TYR A 38 16.10 0.92 -14.11
C TYR A 38 16.21 0.15 -15.42
N ARG A 39 15.16 -0.56 -15.84
CA ARG A 39 15.13 -1.25 -17.15
C ARG A 39 15.21 -0.26 -18.31
N LEU A 40 14.49 0.86 -18.23
CA LEU A 40 14.58 1.93 -19.21
C LEU A 40 15.98 2.57 -19.21
N ALA A 41 16.63 2.72 -18.05
CA ALA A 41 17.99 3.24 -17.94
C ALA A 41 19.01 2.32 -18.61
N ILE A 42 18.88 0.99 -18.49
CA ILE A 42 19.72 0.04 -19.22
C ILE A 42 19.58 0.23 -20.73
N ALA A 43 18.35 0.36 -21.23
CA ALA A 43 18.11 0.57 -22.65
C ALA A 43 18.61 1.95 -23.13
N GLU A 44 18.49 2.98 -22.30
CA GLU A 44 19.05 4.31 -22.60
C GLU A 44 20.57 4.30 -22.68
N LEU A 45 21.26 3.59 -21.79
CA LEU A 45 22.72 3.41 -21.86
C LEU A 45 23.14 2.76 -23.17
N LEU A 46 22.44 1.70 -23.59
CA LEU A 46 22.69 1.07 -24.89
C LEU A 46 22.46 2.04 -26.06
N LEU A 47 21.41 2.88 -25.99
CA LEU A 47 21.14 3.89 -27.03
C LEU A 47 22.23 4.97 -27.10
N ARG A 48 22.89 5.29 -25.97
CA ARG A 48 24.02 6.23 -25.94
C ARG A 48 25.21 5.73 -26.77
N ASP A 49 25.50 4.46 -26.67
CA ASP A 49 26.60 3.85 -27.43
C ASP A 49 26.40 3.96 -28.95
N TYR A 50 25.14 4.05 -29.38
CA TYR A 50 24.76 4.24 -30.78
C TYR A 50 24.47 5.72 -31.13
N GLY A 51 24.67 6.66 -30.20
CA GLY A 51 24.38 8.08 -30.42
C GLY A 51 22.89 8.40 -30.64
N LYS A 52 22.00 7.54 -30.13
CA LYS A 52 20.54 7.62 -30.36
C LYS A 52 19.73 7.94 -29.09
N ALA A 53 20.38 8.14 -27.97
CA ALA A 53 19.77 8.38 -26.67
C ALA A 53 19.03 9.73 -26.60
N THR A 54 17.96 9.77 -25.82
CA THR A 54 17.15 11.00 -25.60
C THR A 54 17.14 11.45 -24.15
N GLY A 55 17.66 10.65 -23.21
CA GLY A 55 17.50 10.87 -21.77
C GLY A 55 16.08 10.57 -21.26
N ARG A 56 15.15 10.14 -22.13
CA ARG A 56 13.75 9.90 -21.79
C ARG A 56 13.35 8.48 -22.13
N GLY A 57 12.45 7.93 -21.30
CA GLY A 57 11.85 6.63 -21.54
C GLY A 57 10.39 6.63 -21.12
N GLY A 58 9.64 5.64 -21.55
CA GLY A 58 8.22 5.53 -21.27
C GLY A 58 7.80 4.14 -20.81
N VAL A 59 6.74 4.09 -20.01
CA VAL A 59 6.07 2.86 -19.60
C VAL A 59 4.62 2.94 -20.08
N ILE A 60 4.16 1.93 -20.77
CA ILE A 60 2.74 1.78 -21.11
C ILE A 60 2.14 0.78 -20.13
N GLY A 61 1.15 1.22 -19.33
CA GLY A 61 0.40 0.32 -18.46
C GLY A 61 -0.35 -0.76 -19.25
N GLN A 62 -0.68 -1.87 -18.61
CA GLN A 62 -1.40 -2.98 -19.26
C GLN A 62 -2.75 -2.60 -19.84
N ASP A 63 -3.39 -1.58 -19.31
CA ASP A 63 -4.63 -1.00 -19.85
C ASP A 63 -4.44 -0.32 -21.20
N ARG A 64 -3.17 -0.09 -21.61
CA ARG A 64 -2.76 0.58 -22.85
C ARG A 64 -3.34 1.98 -23.05
N THR A 65 -3.91 2.57 -22.02
CA THR A 65 -4.57 3.86 -22.08
C THR A 65 -3.63 5.03 -21.82
N ARG A 66 -2.53 4.78 -21.10
CA ARG A 66 -1.55 5.82 -20.75
C ARG A 66 -0.11 5.34 -20.92
N ALA A 67 0.72 6.23 -21.45
CA ALA A 67 2.16 6.10 -21.43
C ALA A 67 2.73 7.11 -20.42
N TYR A 68 3.47 6.60 -19.44
CA TYR A 68 4.23 7.45 -18.51
C TYR A 68 5.59 7.70 -19.13
N ILE A 69 5.84 8.94 -19.59
CA ILE A 69 7.11 9.34 -20.17
C ILE A 69 7.84 10.19 -19.16
N GLY A 70 9.02 9.76 -18.75
CA GLY A 70 9.82 10.43 -17.74
C GLY A 70 11.28 10.55 -18.09
N ASP A 71 12.00 11.27 -17.26
CA ASP A 71 13.46 11.36 -17.26
C ASP A 71 14.04 10.06 -16.73
N VAL A 72 14.88 9.40 -17.53
CA VAL A 72 15.57 8.14 -17.20
C VAL A 72 16.94 8.40 -16.59
N GLU A 73 17.48 9.61 -16.75
CA GLU A 73 18.81 10.01 -16.29
C GLU A 73 19.00 9.77 -14.78
N ARG A 74 17.97 10.05 -14.00
CA ARG A 74 18.00 9.85 -12.55
C ARG A 74 18.23 8.42 -12.08
N PHE A 75 17.96 7.42 -12.94
CA PHE A 75 18.16 6.01 -12.63
C PHE A 75 19.55 5.52 -13.04
N ILE A 76 20.29 6.26 -13.86
CA ILE A 76 21.59 5.85 -14.38
C ILE A 76 22.66 5.81 -13.29
N PRO A 77 22.88 6.83 -12.46
CA PRO A 77 23.90 6.79 -11.42
C PRO A 77 23.73 5.60 -10.44
N PRO A 78 22.57 5.37 -9.82
CA PRO A 78 22.41 4.23 -8.91
C PRO A 78 22.45 2.88 -9.64
N LEU A 79 22.09 2.84 -10.94
CA LEU A 79 22.25 1.62 -11.75
C LEU A 79 23.72 1.30 -11.96
N ILE A 80 24.54 2.27 -12.34
CA ILE A 80 26.00 2.08 -12.56
C ILE A 80 26.67 1.69 -11.25
N GLU A 81 26.32 2.34 -10.14
CA GLU A 81 26.81 1.98 -8.81
C GLU A 81 26.49 0.51 -8.49
N ALA A 82 25.25 0.07 -8.72
CA ALA A 82 24.83 -1.31 -8.47
C ALA A 82 25.55 -2.31 -9.40
N LEU A 83 25.78 -1.95 -10.68
CA LEU A 83 26.46 -2.80 -11.64
C LEU A 83 27.98 -2.92 -11.41
N THR A 84 28.59 -1.89 -10.82
CA THR A 84 30.03 -1.86 -10.52
C THR A 84 30.36 -2.31 -9.09
N ALA A 85 29.35 -2.36 -8.23
CA ALA A 85 29.53 -2.89 -6.88
C ALA A 85 29.91 -4.38 -6.90
N PRO A 86 30.73 -4.85 -5.97
CA PRO A 86 31.00 -6.28 -5.84
C PRO A 86 29.69 -7.03 -5.57
N ILE A 87 29.57 -8.20 -6.19
CA ILE A 87 28.41 -9.09 -5.96
C ILE A 87 28.39 -9.44 -4.45
N PRO A 88 27.30 -9.20 -3.73
CA PRO A 88 27.19 -9.58 -2.33
C PRO A 88 27.43 -11.08 -2.16
N ALA A 89 28.33 -11.47 -1.25
CA ALA A 89 28.61 -12.86 -0.95
C ALA A 89 27.38 -13.58 -0.34
N GLU A 90 26.59 -12.83 0.44
CA GLU A 90 25.42 -13.36 1.13
C GLU A 90 24.20 -12.48 0.87
N PRO A 91 22.99 -13.07 0.86
CA PRO A 91 21.76 -12.30 0.72
C PRO A 91 21.48 -11.44 1.96
N LYS A 92 20.69 -10.38 1.78
CA LYS A 92 20.12 -9.55 2.84
C LYS A 92 18.62 -9.39 2.57
N ARG A 93 17.77 -9.64 3.56
CA ARG A 93 16.32 -9.42 3.42
C ARG A 93 16.03 -7.93 3.34
N LEU A 94 15.33 -7.53 2.27
CA LEU A 94 14.81 -6.19 2.04
C LEU A 94 13.27 -6.23 2.08
N LYS A 95 12.63 -5.06 2.17
CA LYS A 95 11.15 -4.97 2.09
C LYS A 95 10.61 -5.55 0.78
N GLN A 96 11.34 -5.37 -0.32
CA GLN A 96 10.99 -5.88 -1.65
C GLN A 96 11.04 -7.41 -1.76
N CYS A 97 11.68 -8.08 -0.81
CA CYS A 97 11.77 -9.54 -0.83
C CYS A 97 10.40 -10.22 -0.69
N ALA A 98 9.40 -9.56 -0.10
CA ALA A 98 8.04 -10.09 0.02
C ALA A 98 7.39 -10.44 -1.35
N THR A 99 7.79 -9.75 -2.43
CA THR A 99 7.30 -9.98 -3.80
C THR A 99 8.42 -10.36 -4.77
N CYS A 100 9.61 -10.69 -4.26
CA CYS A 100 10.76 -11.02 -5.08
C CYS A 100 10.71 -12.49 -5.53
N ARG A 101 10.80 -12.71 -6.85
CA ARG A 101 10.83 -14.07 -7.42
C ARG A 101 12.01 -14.94 -6.95
N PHE A 102 13.04 -14.34 -6.39
CA PHE A 102 14.23 -15.04 -5.87
C PHE A 102 14.14 -15.30 -4.36
N TRP A 103 13.03 -14.94 -3.71
CA TRP A 103 12.87 -15.11 -2.27
C TRP A 103 13.06 -16.56 -1.83
N GLU A 104 12.50 -17.52 -2.58
CA GLU A 104 12.62 -18.94 -2.31
C GLU A 104 14.06 -19.47 -2.36
N LEU A 105 14.96 -18.77 -3.06
CA LEU A 105 16.38 -19.10 -3.10
C LEU A 105 17.17 -18.40 -1.97
N CYS A 106 16.80 -17.16 -1.66
CA CYS A 106 17.51 -16.36 -0.65
C CYS A 106 17.12 -16.74 0.78
N ARG A 107 15.85 -17.07 1.00
CA ARG A 107 15.32 -17.35 2.34
C ARG A 107 16.05 -18.50 3.05
N PRO A 108 16.24 -19.70 2.46
CA PRO A 108 16.94 -20.80 3.13
C PRO A 108 18.36 -20.41 3.55
N ARG A 109 19.04 -19.61 2.71
CA ARG A 109 20.40 -19.16 3.02
C ARG A 109 20.41 -18.16 4.19
N LEU A 110 19.46 -17.26 4.26
CA LEU A 110 19.30 -16.33 5.39
C LEU A 110 18.96 -17.08 6.70
N GLU A 111 18.13 -18.12 6.61
CA GLU A 111 17.80 -18.99 7.74
C GLU A 111 19.01 -19.80 8.22
N GLU A 112 19.81 -20.34 7.31
CA GLU A 112 21.07 -21.03 7.64
C GLU A 112 22.08 -20.11 8.34
N LEU A 113 22.19 -18.87 7.87
CA LEU A 113 23.06 -17.85 8.45
C LEU A 113 22.48 -17.25 9.75
N ASP A 114 21.25 -17.56 10.06
CA ASP A 114 20.51 -16.90 11.15
C ASP A 114 20.52 -15.38 11.02
N ASP A 115 20.45 -14.86 9.81
CA ASP A 115 20.73 -13.46 9.50
C ASP A 115 19.77 -12.50 10.17
N ILE A 116 20.28 -11.45 10.79
CA ILE A 116 19.47 -10.44 11.51
C ILE A 116 18.39 -9.79 10.62
N SER A 117 18.58 -9.75 9.29
CA SER A 117 17.61 -9.15 8.36
C SER A 117 16.33 -9.98 8.23
N LEU A 118 16.29 -11.23 8.71
CA LEU A 118 15.06 -12.01 8.83
C LEU A 118 14.02 -11.28 9.70
N VAL A 119 14.50 -10.63 10.77
CA VAL A 119 13.67 -9.91 11.74
C VAL A 119 13.66 -8.41 11.50
N LEU A 120 14.81 -7.85 11.09
CA LEU A 120 14.99 -6.42 10.83
C LEU A 120 15.32 -6.15 9.35
N PRO A 121 14.36 -6.31 8.43
CA PRO A 121 14.62 -6.19 7.00
C PRO A 121 14.98 -4.77 6.56
N GLY A 122 15.74 -4.69 5.48
CA GLY A 122 16.25 -3.43 4.94
C GLY A 122 17.34 -2.84 5.81
N GLY A 123 17.37 -1.51 5.95
CA GLY A 123 18.36 -0.79 6.77
C GLY A 123 18.10 -0.83 8.27
N ARG A 124 17.05 -1.51 8.73
CA ARG A 124 16.66 -1.52 10.15
C ARG A 124 17.69 -2.17 11.06
N GLY A 125 18.44 -3.13 10.56
CA GLY A 125 19.49 -3.83 11.30
C GLY A 125 20.92 -3.31 11.06
N ASP A 126 21.11 -2.28 10.23
CA ASP A 126 22.46 -1.87 9.80
C ASP A 126 23.31 -1.34 10.95
N VAL A 127 22.76 -0.50 11.82
CA VAL A 127 23.48 0.00 13.00
C VAL A 127 23.92 -1.15 13.91
N LEU A 128 23.08 -2.15 14.11
CA LEU A 128 23.41 -3.33 14.93
C LEU A 128 24.48 -4.20 14.27
N ARG A 129 24.49 -4.30 12.92
CA ARG A 129 25.56 -4.99 12.18
C ARG A 129 26.91 -4.29 12.35
N ASP A 130 26.91 -2.97 12.31
CA ASP A 130 28.13 -2.16 12.53
C ASP A 130 28.68 -2.35 13.95
N GLU A 131 27.81 -2.67 14.93
CA GLU A 131 28.15 -3.06 16.29
C GLU A 131 28.51 -4.56 16.42
N GLY A 132 28.53 -5.32 15.33
CA GLY A 132 28.89 -6.74 15.30
C GLY A 132 27.73 -7.71 15.56
N ILE A 133 26.48 -7.23 15.70
CA ILE A 133 25.28 -8.06 15.89
C ILE A 133 24.74 -8.43 14.49
N THR A 134 25.12 -9.59 14.00
CA THR A 134 24.80 -10.01 12.61
C THR A 134 23.74 -11.09 12.54
N THR A 135 23.49 -11.82 13.62
CA THR A 135 22.51 -12.92 13.66
C THR A 135 21.32 -12.61 14.56
N VAL A 136 20.20 -13.31 14.32
CA VAL A 136 19.01 -13.24 15.18
C VAL A 136 19.37 -13.69 16.61
N GLN A 137 20.19 -14.74 16.76
CA GLN A 137 20.62 -15.21 18.09
C GLN A 137 21.47 -14.16 18.81
N MET A 138 22.46 -13.55 18.14
CA MET A 138 23.24 -12.46 18.73
C MET A 138 22.36 -11.27 19.16
N LEU A 139 21.32 -10.94 18.37
CA LEU A 139 20.36 -9.91 18.72
C LEU A 139 19.55 -10.26 19.98
N ILE A 140 19.17 -11.53 20.14
CA ILE A 140 18.50 -12.04 21.34
C ILE A 140 19.42 -11.90 22.57
N ASP A 141 20.68 -12.32 22.43
CA ASP A 141 21.65 -12.36 23.53
C ASP A 141 22.11 -10.93 23.94
N ALA A 142 22.21 -10.03 22.98
CA ALA A 142 22.57 -8.62 23.22
C ALA A 142 21.52 -7.86 24.05
N ASN A 143 20.28 -8.32 24.07
CA ASN A 143 19.17 -7.75 24.86
C ASN A 143 19.00 -6.23 24.72
N VAL A 144 19.04 -5.73 23.48
CA VAL A 144 18.99 -4.31 23.12
C VAL A 144 17.54 -3.77 23.00
N GLY A 145 16.69 -4.14 23.95
CA GLY A 145 15.32 -3.62 24.04
C GLY A 145 14.34 -4.18 23.00
N GLU A 146 13.56 -3.33 22.36
CA GLU A 146 12.49 -3.74 21.41
C GLU A 146 13.00 -4.63 20.27
N PRO A 147 14.14 -4.38 19.60
CA PRO A 147 14.66 -5.28 18.57
C PRO A 147 14.89 -6.72 19.07
N SER A 148 15.43 -6.89 20.27
CA SER A 148 15.65 -8.23 20.85
C SER A 148 14.34 -8.91 21.23
N ALA A 149 13.36 -8.16 21.73
CA ALA A 149 12.04 -8.70 22.01
C ALA A 149 11.34 -9.18 20.73
N ILE A 150 11.45 -8.43 19.62
CA ILE A 150 10.94 -8.84 18.30
C ILE A 150 11.63 -10.12 17.83
N ALA A 151 12.96 -10.23 18.01
CA ALA A 151 13.71 -11.44 17.63
C ALA A 151 13.26 -12.67 18.44
N ARG A 152 13.03 -12.52 19.74
CA ARG A 152 12.49 -13.61 20.59
C ARG A 152 11.05 -14.00 20.20
N ALA A 153 10.22 -13.00 19.87
CA ALA A 153 8.85 -13.24 19.39
C ALA A 153 8.86 -14.00 18.07
N TRP A 154 9.70 -13.57 17.13
CA TRP A 154 9.87 -14.24 15.83
C TRP A 154 10.30 -15.70 16.00
N ARG A 155 11.25 -16.01 16.89
CA ARG A 155 11.65 -17.40 17.19
C ARG A 155 10.55 -18.27 17.76
N LYS A 156 9.54 -17.65 18.40
CA LYS A 156 8.41 -18.33 19.05
C LYS A 156 7.13 -18.28 18.20
N ASP A 157 7.23 -17.84 16.95
CA ASP A 157 6.10 -17.64 16.04
C ASP A 157 4.99 -16.75 16.65
N ILE A 158 5.38 -15.78 17.47
CA ILE A 158 4.48 -14.78 18.04
C ILE A 158 4.40 -13.59 17.07
N PRO A 159 3.26 -13.38 16.41
CA PRO A 159 3.17 -12.37 15.34
C PRO A 159 3.16 -10.93 15.84
N LEU A 160 2.69 -10.70 17.06
CA LEU A 160 2.46 -9.37 17.61
C LEU A 160 2.96 -9.26 19.05
N LEU A 161 3.55 -8.11 19.37
CA LEU A 161 3.88 -7.69 20.72
C LEU A 161 3.21 -6.36 21.02
N ARG A 162 2.92 -6.11 22.31
CA ARG A 162 2.35 -4.86 22.79
C ARG A 162 3.38 -4.06 23.57
N ARG A 163 3.50 -2.77 23.27
CA ARG A 163 4.27 -1.83 24.08
C ARG A 163 3.55 -1.55 25.40
N PRO A 164 4.27 -1.25 26.49
CA PRO A 164 3.67 -0.83 27.75
C PRO A 164 2.77 0.40 27.57
N GLY A 165 1.75 0.50 28.40
CA GLY A 165 0.82 1.62 28.42
C GLY A 165 -0.60 1.25 28.02
N GLU A 166 -1.53 2.15 28.30
CA GLU A 166 -2.93 2.02 27.96
C GLU A 166 -3.16 2.37 26.48
N ILE A 167 -4.01 1.60 25.80
CA ILE A 167 -4.42 1.88 24.42
C ILE A 167 -5.77 2.60 24.48
N THR A 168 -5.75 3.88 24.20
CA THR A 168 -6.97 4.69 24.15
C THR A 168 -7.21 5.19 22.74
N ILE A 169 -8.22 4.62 22.07
CA ILE A 169 -8.70 5.10 20.77
C ILE A 169 -9.93 5.96 21.00
N PRO A 170 -10.03 7.13 20.37
CA PRO A 170 -11.23 7.95 20.48
C PRO A 170 -12.47 7.20 19.97
N ARG A 171 -13.54 7.19 20.77
CA ARG A 171 -14.82 6.54 20.45
C ARG A 171 -15.92 7.58 20.32
N ALA A 172 -17.03 7.21 19.70
CA ALA A 172 -18.21 8.06 19.54
C ALA A 172 -19.51 7.26 19.62
N ASP A 173 -20.65 7.97 19.79
CA ASP A 173 -21.97 7.34 19.78
C ASP A 173 -22.37 6.87 18.38
N VAL A 174 -21.88 7.56 17.35
CA VAL A 174 -22.04 7.19 15.93
C VAL A 174 -20.65 6.99 15.32
N GLU A 175 -20.38 5.79 14.91
CA GLU A 175 -19.08 5.36 14.38
C GLU A 175 -19.26 4.78 12.97
N ILE A 176 -18.45 5.27 12.04
CA ILE A 176 -18.45 4.83 10.65
C ILE A 176 -17.04 4.37 10.30
N ASP A 177 -16.90 3.13 9.83
CA ASP A 177 -15.64 2.59 9.33
C ASP A 177 -15.61 2.70 7.82
N ILE A 178 -14.58 3.34 7.27
CA ILE A 178 -14.49 3.73 5.86
C ILE A 178 -13.26 3.09 5.23
N ASP A 179 -13.46 2.53 4.04
CA ASP A 179 -12.41 2.09 3.15
C ASP A 179 -12.69 2.55 1.72
N MET A 180 -11.66 2.66 0.88
CA MET A 180 -11.82 3.11 -0.48
C MET A 180 -10.96 2.32 -1.47
N GLU A 181 -11.49 2.16 -2.69
CA GLU A 181 -10.79 1.56 -3.79
C GLU A 181 -10.54 2.56 -4.92
N ALA A 182 -9.28 2.62 -5.35
CA ALA A 182 -8.89 3.42 -6.50
C ALA A 182 -8.37 2.53 -7.63
N TYR A 183 -8.65 2.93 -8.87
CA TYR A 183 -8.06 2.28 -10.04
C TYR A 183 -6.75 2.95 -10.37
N LEU A 184 -5.65 2.31 -10.02
CA LEU A 184 -4.29 2.82 -10.19
C LEU A 184 -4.13 4.19 -9.47
N ASP A 185 -3.50 5.14 -10.17
CA ASP A 185 -3.39 6.56 -9.77
C ASP A 185 -4.41 7.46 -10.51
N GLN A 186 -5.44 6.85 -11.12
CA GLN A 186 -6.39 7.55 -12.00
C GLN A 186 -7.54 8.17 -11.22
N GLY A 187 -8.25 7.38 -10.41
CA GLY A 187 -9.41 7.85 -9.67
C GLY A 187 -9.96 6.83 -8.68
N ALA A 188 -10.66 7.32 -7.67
CA ALA A 188 -11.40 6.51 -6.73
C ALA A 188 -12.74 6.06 -7.34
N TYR A 189 -13.00 4.76 -7.37
CA TYR A 189 -14.21 4.23 -7.96
C TYR A 189 -15.19 3.64 -6.96
N LEU A 190 -14.75 3.36 -5.75
CA LEU A 190 -15.56 2.78 -4.69
C LEU A 190 -15.21 3.44 -3.36
N TRP A 191 -16.21 3.92 -2.65
CA TRP A 191 -16.16 4.36 -1.27
C TRP A 191 -17.08 3.46 -0.47
N GLY A 192 -16.53 2.70 0.46
CA GLY A 192 -17.26 1.86 1.38
C GLY A 192 -17.39 2.51 2.74
N ALA A 193 -18.51 2.26 3.40
CA ALA A 193 -18.76 2.73 4.75
C ALA A 193 -19.58 1.69 5.53
N PHE A 194 -19.11 1.30 6.71
CA PHE A 194 -19.81 0.37 7.60
C PHE A 194 -20.20 1.09 8.90
N ASP A 195 -21.49 1.11 9.24
CA ASP A 195 -22.00 1.82 10.42
C ASP A 195 -22.15 0.91 11.66
N GLY A 196 -21.59 -0.28 11.59
CA GLY A 196 -21.69 -1.31 12.63
C GLY A 196 -22.85 -2.28 12.46
N GLN A 197 -23.80 -1.97 11.58
CA GLN A 197 -24.93 -2.81 11.24
C GLN A 197 -25.02 -3.08 9.76
N ARG A 198 -24.80 -2.06 8.94
CA ARG A 198 -24.96 -2.11 7.50
C ARG A 198 -23.77 -1.53 6.79
N TYR A 199 -23.39 -2.16 5.69
CA TYR A 199 -22.44 -1.65 4.72
C TYR A 199 -23.17 -0.80 3.66
N TYR A 200 -22.57 0.32 3.30
CA TYR A 200 -23.00 1.25 2.26
C TYR A 200 -21.86 1.37 1.25
N SER A 201 -22.16 1.14 -0.01
CA SER A 201 -21.20 1.30 -1.09
C SER A 201 -21.62 2.43 -2.03
N PHE A 202 -20.68 3.31 -2.31
CA PHE A 202 -20.79 4.33 -3.34
C PHE A 202 -19.80 3.95 -4.43
N VAL A 203 -20.30 3.43 -5.53
CA VAL A 203 -19.49 2.80 -6.55
C VAL A 203 -19.85 3.27 -7.93
N THR A 204 -18.85 3.48 -8.78
CA THR A 204 -19.03 3.62 -10.22
C THR A 204 -18.24 2.56 -10.96
N TRP A 205 -18.91 1.89 -11.91
CA TRP A 205 -18.25 0.94 -12.81
C TRP A 205 -17.76 1.60 -14.10
N ASP A 206 -18.10 2.87 -14.32
CA ASP A 206 -17.61 3.67 -15.43
C ASP A 206 -16.12 4.00 -15.29
N GLU A 207 -15.59 4.63 -16.31
CA GLU A 207 -14.19 5.08 -16.31
C GLU A 207 -13.97 6.18 -15.25
N VAL A 208 -12.87 6.06 -14.51
CA VAL A 208 -12.46 7.06 -13.53
C VAL A 208 -11.14 7.70 -13.96
N GLY A 209 -10.89 8.89 -13.45
CA GLY A 209 -9.68 9.66 -13.77
C GLY A 209 -9.92 10.77 -14.78
N GLY A 210 -9.04 11.75 -14.77
CA GLY A 210 -9.20 12.98 -15.56
C GLY A 210 -10.04 14.04 -14.85
N ALA A 211 -10.01 15.26 -15.41
CA ALA A 211 -10.72 16.41 -14.85
C ALA A 211 -12.25 16.30 -15.02
N ASP A 212 -12.72 15.54 -16.02
CA ASP A 212 -14.10 15.55 -16.48
C ASP A 212 -14.83 14.22 -16.21
N SER A 213 -14.34 13.40 -15.27
CA SER A 213 -15.01 12.14 -14.93
C SER A 213 -16.28 12.39 -14.11
N ALA A 214 -17.39 12.67 -14.80
CA ALA A 214 -18.71 12.90 -14.20
C ALA A 214 -19.21 11.72 -13.34
N ALA A 215 -18.80 10.49 -13.67
CA ALA A 215 -19.16 9.30 -12.91
C ALA A 215 -18.43 9.27 -11.56
N GLU A 216 -17.13 9.57 -11.53
CA GLU A 216 -16.35 9.66 -10.30
C GLU A 216 -16.80 10.84 -9.43
N GLU A 217 -17.09 12.00 -10.05
CA GLU A 217 -17.63 13.18 -9.36
C GLU A 217 -18.94 12.85 -8.64
N ARG A 218 -19.91 12.27 -9.34
CA ARG A 218 -21.19 11.85 -8.73
C ARG A 218 -20.99 10.86 -7.61
N ASN A 219 -20.12 9.88 -7.81
CA ASN A 219 -19.82 8.85 -6.82
C ASN A 219 -19.27 9.45 -5.53
N PHE A 220 -18.24 10.30 -5.65
CA PHE A 220 -17.67 10.99 -4.51
C PHE A 220 -18.67 11.94 -3.85
N GLY A 221 -19.44 12.69 -4.63
CA GLY A 221 -20.48 13.59 -4.13
C GLY A 221 -21.58 12.86 -3.32
N GLN A 222 -21.99 11.66 -3.77
CA GLN A 222 -22.93 10.81 -3.05
C GLN A 222 -22.37 10.31 -1.71
N PHE A 223 -21.12 9.80 -1.74
CA PHE A 223 -20.44 9.38 -0.52
C PHE A 223 -20.29 10.53 0.48
N TRP A 224 -19.77 11.67 0.04
CA TRP A 224 -19.56 12.82 0.91
C TRP A 224 -20.86 13.37 1.47
N GLY A 225 -21.90 13.49 0.63
CA GLY A 225 -23.23 13.92 1.03
C GLY A 225 -23.83 13.01 2.10
N TRP A 226 -23.69 11.68 1.94
CA TRP A 226 -24.13 10.70 2.92
C TRP A 226 -23.36 10.82 4.24
N LEU A 227 -22.04 10.92 4.20
CA LEU A 227 -21.20 11.04 5.39
C LEU A 227 -21.55 12.31 6.19
N ARG A 228 -21.70 13.44 5.49
CA ARG A 228 -22.14 14.71 6.07
C ARG A 228 -23.52 14.61 6.72
N GLN A 229 -24.45 13.94 6.05
CA GLN A 229 -25.81 13.73 6.59
C GLN A 229 -25.76 12.87 7.87
N ARG A 230 -24.94 11.82 7.92
CA ARG A 230 -24.78 10.99 9.12
C ARG A 230 -24.19 11.80 10.29
N LYS A 231 -23.17 12.60 10.03
CA LYS A 231 -22.58 13.52 11.01
C LYS A 231 -23.62 14.52 11.53
N GLN A 232 -24.39 15.17 10.65
CA GLN A 232 -25.39 16.14 11.03
C GLN A 232 -26.54 15.50 11.84
N ALA A 233 -26.97 14.30 11.45
CA ALA A 233 -27.98 13.56 12.20
C ALA A 233 -27.51 13.21 13.62
N ALA A 234 -26.25 12.80 13.78
CA ALA A 234 -25.66 12.57 15.10
C ALA A 234 -25.67 13.86 15.95
N SER A 235 -25.18 14.96 15.39
CA SER A 235 -25.15 16.25 16.06
C SER A 235 -26.57 16.73 16.46
N SER A 236 -27.56 16.60 15.57
CA SER A 236 -28.96 16.98 15.86
C SER A 236 -29.57 16.10 16.95
N ALA A 237 -29.09 14.89 17.15
CA ALA A 237 -29.50 13.98 18.23
C ALA A 237 -28.69 14.16 19.53
N GLY A 238 -27.79 15.15 19.60
CA GLY A 238 -26.88 15.34 20.72
C GLY A 238 -25.84 14.25 20.90
N LYS A 239 -25.52 13.54 19.83
CA LYS A 239 -24.56 12.42 19.78
C LYS A 239 -23.23 12.85 19.19
N THR A 240 -22.16 12.25 19.68
CA THR A 240 -20.82 12.37 19.11
C THR A 240 -20.71 11.54 17.83
N PHE A 241 -19.83 11.96 16.91
CA PHE A 241 -19.59 11.31 15.63
C PHE A 241 -18.11 11.11 15.40
N ARG A 242 -17.72 9.94 14.86
CA ARG A 242 -16.37 9.68 14.31
C ARG A 242 -16.42 8.76 13.12
N ALA A 243 -15.52 9.00 12.19
CA ALA A 243 -15.23 8.11 11.09
C ALA A 243 -13.79 7.58 11.22
N TYR A 244 -13.59 6.33 10.86
CA TYR A 244 -12.34 5.61 11.02
C TYR A 244 -11.90 5.03 9.70
N CYS A 245 -10.59 4.99 9.49
CA CYS A 245 -9.97 4.27 8.39
C CYS A 245 -8.72 3.52 8.87
N PHE A 246 -8.15 2.70 8.00
CA PHE A 246 -6.89 2.02 8.29
C PHE A 246 -5.80 2.50 7.34
N ALA A 247 -4.76 3.19 7.88
CA ALA A 247 -3.68 3.81 7.11
C ALA A 247 -4.16 4.92 6.16
N ALA A 248 -4.70 5.98 6.71
CA ALA A 248 -5.43 7.10 6.09
C ALA A 248 -4.80 7.77 4.83
N GLY A 249 -3.62 7.35 4.39
CA GLY A 249 -2.90 7.99 3.28
C GLY A 249 -3.67 8.00 1.97
N GLY A 250 -4.30 6.88 1.62
CA GLY A 250 -5.10 6.71 0.41
C GLY A 250 -6.38 7.52 0.44
N GLU A 251 -7.19 7.35 1.48
CA GLU A 251 -8.44 8.05 1.70
C GLU A 251 -8.24 9.56 1.72
N ASN A 252 -7.26 10.03 2.50
CA ASN A 252 -6.91 11.44 2.58
C ASN A 252 -6.54 12.03 1.22
N TYR A 253 -5.73 11.29 0.45
CA TYR A 253 -5.32 11.73 -0.88
C TYR A 253 -6.52 11.83 -1.81
N TRP A 254 -7.35 10.80 -1.90
CA TRP A 254 -8.45 10.76 -2.85
C TRP A 254 -9.60 11.67 -2.46
N MET A 255 -9.94 11.83 -1.17
CA MET A 255 -10.93 12.82 -0.73
C MET A 255 -10.51 14.24 -1.12
N ARG A 256 -9.25 14.63 -0.84
CA ARG A 256 -8.74 15.96 -1.24
C ARG A 256 -8.65 16.13 -2.75
N SER A 257 -8.15 15.12 -3.44
CA SER A 257 -8.00 15.15 -4.90
C SER A 257 -9.36 15.26 -5.60
N SER A 258 -10.36 14.47 -5.20
CA SER A 258 -11.70 14.51 -5.78
C SER A 258 -12.40 15.85 -5.50
N ALA A 259 -12.35 16.36 -4.26
CA ALA A 259 -12.93 17.65 -3.94
C ALA A 259 -12.31 18.79 -4.75
N LYS A 260 -10.96 18.81 -4.86
CA LYS A 260 -10.24 19.83 -5.65
C LYS A 260 -10.51 19.71 -7.14
N ARG A 261 -10.58 18.49 -7.66
CA ARG A 261 -10.67 18.22 -9.09
C ARG A 261 -12.04 18.52 -9.66
N PHE A 262 -13.09 18.15 -8.95
CA PHE A 262 -14.46 18.30 -9.45
C PHE A 262 -15.16 19.58 -8.96
N GLY A 263 -14.86 20.04 -7.75
CA GLY A 263 -15.46 21.26 -7.19
C GLY A 263 -16.93 21.15 -6.75
N SER A 264 -17.57 19.99 -6.93
CA SER A 264 -18.94 19.72 -6.49
C SER A 264 -19.04 19.50 -4.96
N VAL A 265 -17.92 19.21 -4.32
CA VAL A 265 -17.76 19.12 -2.87
C VAL A 265 -16.76 20.20 -2.44
N ASP A 266 -17.09 20.94 -1.37
CA ASP A 266 -16.20 21.99 -0.88
C ASP A 266 -14.88 21.39 -0.35
N ALA A 267 -13.79 21.76 -1.00
CA ALA A 267 -12.44 21.30 -0.63
C ALA A 267 -12.01 21.78 0.77
N ALA A 268 -12.51 22.93 1.23
CA ALA A 268 -12.24 23.42 2.58
C ALA A 268 -12.98 22.59 3.63
N GLU A 269 -14.22 22.20 3.37
CA GLU A 269 -14.98 21.27 4.23
C GLU A 269 -14.28 19.92 4.38
N VAL A 270 -13.82 19.33 3.25
CA VAL A 270 -13.06 18.08 3.26
C VAL A 270 -11.75 18.23 4.05
N ALA A 271 -11.01 19.30 3.82
CA ALA A 271 -9.75 19.55 4.54
C ALA A 271 -9.97 19.73 6.04
N ALA A 272 -11.01 20.42 6.44
CA ALA A 272 -11.38 20.60 7.85
C ALA A 272 -11.76 19.28 8.51
N PHE A 273 -12.56 18.44 7.85
CA PHE A 273 -12.92 17.10 8.34
C PHE A 273 -11.70 16.22 8.53
N LEU A 274 -10.83 16.11 7.53
CA LEU A 274 -9.61 15.30 7.58
C LEU A 274 -8.58 15.78 8.61
N SER A 275 -8.71 17.02 9.09
CA SER A 275 -7.85 17.60 10.14
C SER A 275 -8.51 17.62 11.52
N SER A 276 -9.76 17.19 11.61
CA SER A 276 -10.51 17.14 12.86
C SER A 276 -10.25 15.86 13.65
N ASP A 277 -10.67 15.83 14.90
CA ASP A 277 -10.68 14.63 15.74
C ASP A 277 -11.81 13.64 15.41
N GLU A 278 -12.68 14.00 14.47
CA GLU A 278 -13.74 13.14 13.94
C GLU A 278 -13.21 12.12 12.91
N TRP A 279 -12.03 12.37 12.31
CA TRP A 279 -11.36 11.46 11.38
C TRP A 279 -10.19 10.76 12.06
N VAL A 280 -10.28 9.44 12.21
CA VAL A 280 -9.37 8.66 13.04
C VAL A 280 -8.67 7.58 12.18
N ASP A 281 -7.33 7.65 12.11
CA ASP A 281 -6.50 6.59 11.52
C ASP A 281 -6.19 5.51 12.56
N VAL A 282 -6.86 4.37 12.47
CA VAL A 282 -6.67 3.21 13.37
C VAL A 282 -5.24 2.66 13.30
N PHE A 283 -4.62 2.70 12.13
CA PHE A 283 -3.22 2.24 11.96
C PHE A 283 -2.23 3.10 12.77
N ALA A 284 -2.48 4.38 12.92
CA ALA A 284 -1.63 5.25 13.73
C ALA A 284 -1.59 4.77 15.20
N TYR A 285 -2.72 4.35 15.74
CA TYR A 285 -2.82 3.77 17.09
C TYR A 285 -2.17 2.38 17.16
N ALA A 286 -2.42 1.52 16.18
CA ALA A 286 -1.77 0.21 16.11
C ALA A 286 -0.24 0.37 16.10
N ARG A 287 0.30 1.23 15.25
CA ARG A 287 1.74 1.50 15.15
C ARG A 287 2.36 2.09 16.43
N LYS A 288 1.57 2.88 17.18
CA LYS A 288 2.02 3.44 18.46
C LYS A 288 2.14 2.37 19.55
N HIS A 289 1.22 1.42 19.59
CA HIS A 289 1.06 0.51 20.72
C HIS A 289 1.48 -0.94 20.42
N LEU A 290 1.55 -1.34 19.15
CA LEU A 290 1.92 -2.69 18.75
C LEU A 290 3.22 -2.72 17.96
N VAL A 291 3.83 -3.90 17.95
CA VAL A 291 4.98 -4.26 17.10
C VAL A 291 4.68 -5.60 16.47
N GLY A 292 4.83 -5.69 15.16
CA GLY A 292 4.68 -6.95 14.41
C GLY A 292 6.02 -7.52 14.00
N THR A 293 6.16 -8.83 14.07
CA THR A 293 7.32 -9.55 13.55
C THR A 293 7.36 -9.52 12.01
N ASP A 294 6.19 -9.42 11.37
CA ASP A 294 6.04 -9.31 9.92
C ASP A 294 5.19 -8.09 9.48
N GLY A 295 5.28 -7.01 10.27
CA GLY A 295 4.56 -5.76 10.02
C GLY A 295 3.26 -5.63 10.79
N LEU A 296 2.50 -4.57 10.47
CA LEU A 296 1.24 -4.20 11.13
C LEU A 296 0.14 -3.89 10.10
N GLY A 297 0.20 -4.50 8.91
CA GLY A 297 -0.85 -4.34 7.92
C GLY A 297 -2.21 -4.86 8.42
N LEU A 298 -3.31 -4.42 7.81
CA LEU A 298 -4.66 -4.83 8.19
C LEU A 298 -4.80 -6.36 8.17
N LYS A 299 -4.25 -7.02 7.14
CA LYS A 299 -4.23 -8.50 7.00
C LYS A 299 -3.36 -9.22 8.06
N VAL A 300 -2.54 -8.51 8.83
CA VAL A 300 -1.80 -9.06 9.98
C VAL A 300 -2.57 -8.82 11.29
N LEU A 301 -3.19 -7.65 11.43
CA LEU A 301 -3.88 -7.27 12.67
C LEU A 301 -5.29 -7.85 12.79
N ALA A 302 -6.04 -7.91 11.70
CA ALA A 302 -7.44 -8.34 11.75
C ALA A 302 -7.62 -9.80 12.18
N PRO A 303 -6.78 -10.78 11.77
CA PRO A 303 -6.83 -12.12 12.32
C PRO A 303 -6.59 -12.18 13.83
N ALA A 304 -5.67 -11.37 14.36
CA ALA A 304 -5.45 -11.25 15.81
C ALA A 304 -6.65 -10.60 16.53
N ALA A 305 -7.43 -9.79 15.83
CA ALA A 305 -8.70 -9.23 16.29
C ALA A 305 -9.90 -10.16 16.08
N GLY A 306 -9.67 -11.38 15.59
CA GLY A 306 -10.73 -12.39 15.35
C GLY A 306 -11.52 -12.18 14.06
N PHE A 307 -10.99 -11.41 13.11
CA PHE A 307 -11.63 -11.18 11.81
C PHE A 307 -10.88 -11.90 10.67
N THR A 308 -11.63 -12.46 9.74
CA THR A 308 -11.12 -13.09 8.51
C THR A 308 -11.94 -12.63 7.32
N TRP A 309 -11.29 -12.43 6.18
CA TRP A 309 -11.96 -12.09 4.91
C TRP A 309 -12.71 -13.28 4.34
N GLU A 310 -13.80 -13.02 3.65
CA GLU A 310 -14.50 -14.06 2.87
C GLU A 310 -13.66 -14.43 1.64
N ASP A 311 -13.11 -13.43 0.94
CA ASP A 311 -12.24 -13.59 -0.23
C ASP A 311 -10.77 -13.27 0.20
N ASP A 312 -10.07 -14.24 0.82
CA ASP A 312 -8.73 -14.05 1.39
C ASP A 312 -7.61 -13.88 0.36
N ASP A 313 -7.84 -14.29 -0.88
CA ASP A 313 -6.92 -14.23 -2.00
C ASP A 313 -6.95 -12.90 -2.77
N VAL A 314 -7.85 -11.97 -2.43
CA VAL A 314 -7.89 -10.63 -3.03
C VAL A 314 -6.85 -9.74 -2.35
N ASP A 315 -6.00 -9.15 -3.18
CA ASP A 315 -5.03 -8.14 -2.82
C ASP A 315 -5.12 -6.92 -3.76
N GLY A 316 -4.30 -5.91 -3.52
CA GLY A 316 -4.30 -4.70 -4.32
C GLY A 316 -3.92 -4.89 -5.81
N GLU A 317 -3.24 -5.98 -6.21
CA GLU A 317 -2.98 -6.29 -7.62
C GLU A 317 -4.19 -7.00 -8.24
N ARG A 318 -4.79 -7.95 -7.51
CA ARG A 318 -5.98 -8.67 -7.96
C ARG A 318 -7.19 -7.74 -8.06
N SER A 319 -7.37 -6.79 -7.13
CA SER A 319 -8.45 -5.79 -7.20
C SER A 319 -8.41 -4.98 -8.50
N ILE A 320 -7.22 -4.69 -9.05
CA ILE A 320 -7.07 -4.01 -10.34
C ILE A 320 -7.58 -4.89 -11.50
N ALA A 321 -7.28 -6.19 -11.48
CA ALA A 321 -7.76 -7.12 -12.51
C ALA A 321 -9.28 -7.29 -12.42
N LEU A 322 -9.83 -7.45 -11.21
CA LEU A 322 -11.27 -7.50 -10.95
C LEU A 322 -11.96 -6.21 -11.41
N ARG A 323 -11.37 -5.04 -11.13
CA ARG A 323 -11.92 -3.75 -11.60
C ARG A 323 -12.05 -3.67 -13.12
N ARG A 324 -11.08 -4.23 -13.85
CA ARG A 324 -11.17 -4.31 -15.34
C ARG A 324 -12.32 -5.17 -15.79
N ALA A 325 -12.47 -6.37 -15.21
CA ALA A 325 -13.57 -7.27 -15.53
C ALA A 325 -14.92 -6.65 -15.17
N ALA A 326 -15.03 -6.03 -14.00
CA ALA A 326 -16.23 -5.32 -13.52
C ALA A 326 -16.68 -4.20 -14.47
N ARG A 327 -15.73 -3.45 -15.05
CA ARG A 327 -16.02 -2.43 -16.09
C ARG A 327 -16.63 -3.03 -17.36
N LEU A 328 -16.18 -4.21 -17.73
CA LEU A 328 -16.67 -4.93 -18.92
C LEU A 328 -17.99 -5.67 -18.67
N GLY A 329 -18.58 -5.50 -17.48
CA GLY A 329 -19.90 -6.07 -17.16
C GLY A 329 -19.84 -7.39 -16.38
N ASP A 330 -18.67 -7.81 -15.91
CA ASP A 330 -18.55 -9.01 -15.06
C ASP A 330 -19.16 -8.75 -13.67
N HIS A 331 -20.33 -9.33 -13.42
CA HIS A 331 -21.05 -9.17 -12.15
C HIS A 331 -20.35 -9.88 -11.00
N ALA A 332 -19.74 -11.04 -11.24
CA ALA A 332 -19.00 -11.75 -10.17
C ALA A 332 -17.81 -10.93 -9.68
N ALA A 333 -17.08 -10.28 -10.61
CA ALA A 333 -16.01 -9.36 -10.24
C ALA A 333 -16.51 -8.13 -9.47
N ARG A 334 -17.72 -7.61 -9.80
CA ARG A 334 -18.35 -6.50 -9.06
C ARG A 334 -18.68 -6.90 -7.63
N ASP A 335 -19.33 -8.06 -7.47
CA ASP A 335 -19.73 -8.56 -6.16
C ASP A 335 -18.51 -8.87 -5.28
N MET A 336 -17.45 -9.44 -5.84
CA MET A 336 -16.20 -9.71 -5.13
C MET A 336 -15.52 -8.41 -4.66
N LEU A 337 -15.47 -7.38 -5.49
CA LEU A 337 -14.91 -6.07 -5.10
C LEU A 337 -15.73 -5.40 -4.00
N LEU A 338 -17.05 -5.51 -4.01
CA LEU A 338 -17.92 -4.96 -2.97
C LEU A 338 -17.74 -5.71 -1.66
N ARG A 339 -17.67 -7.05 -1.68
CA ARG A 339 -17.39 -7.85 -0.47
C ARG A 339 -16.02 -7.54 0.09
N TYR A 340 -15.00 -7.49 -0.76
CA TYR A 340 -13.63 -7.17 -0.32
C TYR A 340 -13.56 -5.82 0.40
N ASN A 341 -14.17 -4.77 -0.17
CA ASN A 341 -14.20 -3.45 0.45
C ASN A 341 -15.08 -3.43 1.74
N GLU A 342 -16.21 -4.18 1.77
CA GLU A 342 -17.00 -4.36 2.99
C GLU A 342 -16.15 -5.02 4.09
N ASP A 343 -15.41 -6.06 3.75
CA ASP A 343 -14.53 -6.78 4.68
C ASP A 343 -13.42 -5.88 5.20
N ASP A 344 -12.81 -5.00 4.37
CA ASP A 344 -11.81 -4.04 4.82
C ASP A 344 -12.40 -2.99 5.80
N CYS A 345 -13.63 -2.52 5.59
CA CYS A 345 -14.34 -1.69 6.56
C CYS A 345 -14.59 -2.45 7.89
N ARG A 346 -15.04 -3.71 7.83
CA ARG A 346 -15.29 -4.55 9.00
C ARG A 346 -14.00 -4.93 9.73
N ALA A 347 -12.93 -5.21 9.00
CA ALA A 347 -11.61 -5.48 9.54
C ALA A 347 -11.06 -4.27 10.30
N THR A 348 -11.23 -3.06 9.74
CA THR A 348 -10.86 -1.81 10.41
C THR A 348 -11.59 -1.66 11.74
N ARG A 349 -12.90 -1.95 11.79
CA ARG A 349 -13.68 -1.97 13.02
C ARG A 349 -13.16 -3.01 14.00
N ALA A 350 -12.94 -4.24 13.55
CA ALA A 350 -12.46 -5.31 14.42
C ALA A 350 -11.11 -4.95 15.06
N VAL A 351 -10.17 -4.40 14.28
CA VAL A 351 -8.88 -3.94 14.79
C VAL A 351 -9.04 -2.78 15.77
N ARG A 352 -9.92 -1.80 15.49
CA ARG A 352 -10.22 -0.72 16.42
C ARG A 352 -10.76 -1.23 17.75
N ASP A 353 -11.73 -2.14 17.71
CA ASP A 353 -12.35 -2.70 18.92
C ASP A 353 -11.36 -3.58 19.70
N PHE A 354 -10.55 -4.36 19.01
CA PHE A 354 -9.44 -5.12 19.59
C PHE A 354 -8.43 -4.21 20.32
N LEU A 355 -8.00 -3.13 19.71
CA LEU A 355 -7.10 -2.16 20.32
C LEU A 355 -7.76 -1.46 21.52
N THR A 356 -9.04 -1.07 21.40
CA THR A 356 -9.80 -0.45 22.49
C THR A 356 -9.91 -1.37 23.71
N SER A 357 -9.97 -2.69 23.48
CA SER A 357 -9.95 -3.72 24.53
C SER A 357 -8.56 -3.98 25.12
N GLY A 358 -7.54 -3.20 24.71
CA GLY A 358 -6.15 -3.34 25.18
C GLY A 358 -5.36 -4.46 24.47
N ALA A 359 -5.78 -4.87 23.26
CA ALA A 359 -5.18 -5.93 22.46
C ALA A 359 -5.03 -7.25 23.28
N PRO A 360 -6.16 -7.89 23.67
CA PRO A 360 -6.12 -9.08 24.49
C PRO A 360 -5.36 -10.22 23.82
N GLY A 361 -4.60 -10.99 24.62
CA GLY A 361 -3.79 -12.11 24.11
C GLY A 361 -2.44 -11.70 23.48
N VAL A 362 -2.18 -10.41 23.25
CA VAL A 362 -0.89 -9.93 22.75
C VAL A 362 0.07 -9.72 23.93
N PRO A 363 1.20 -10.45 23.98
CA PRO A 363 2.15 -10.33 25.09
C PRO A 363 2.83 -8.95 25.08
N LEU A 364 3.19 -8.48 26.28
CA LEU A 364 3.98 -7.27 26.41
C LEU A 364 5.42 -7.51 25.95
N ILE A 365 6.05 -6.48 25.37
CA ILE A 365 7.47 -6.50 25.01
C ILE A 365 8.34 -6.93 26.21
N ASP A 366 8.03 -6.44 27.41
CA ASP A 366 8.78 -6.76 28.62
C ASP A 366 8.64 -8.23 29.08
N GLN A 367 7.62 -8.93 28.61
CA GLN A 367 7.45 -10.38 28.86
C GLN A 367 8.32 -11.24 27.94
N MET A 368 8.95 -10.64 26.95
CA MET A 368 9.86 -11.30 26.00
C MET A 368 11.34 -11.17 26.43
N LYS A 369 11.59 -11.00 27.71
CA LYS A 369 12.95 -10.97 28.28
C LYS A 369 13.57 -12.36 28.35
#